data_511cbcb36e9a6ece9c9a93f6c35252ae
#
_entry.id   511cbcb36e9a6ece9c9a93f6c35252ae
#
_cell.length_a   1.000
_cell.length_b   1.000
_cell.length_c   1.000
_cell.angle_alpha   90.00
_cell.angle_beta   90.00
_cell.angle_gamma   90.00
#
_symmetry.space_group_name_H-M   'P 1'
#
loop_
_entity.id
_entity.type
_entity.pdbx_description
1 polymer ?
#
loop_
_entity_poly.entity_id
_entity_poly.type
_entity_poly.pdbx_seq_one_letter_code
_entity_poly.pdbx_strand_id
1 'polypeptide(L)'
;TLYACVVAPYFFLRDKESFEKKIDSFGLCVNIDRPIESQKSISNIELIAMIDELSVENILVRIPLADFENIENYISFIEQLKDKDVLVCVLQDRQHVIDKHLTKKRLDFIFSKLEGIAEVFQIGNSINRKKWAFLSVDEYFSFFKIAYDLKKNKFPKIKLLGSNIIDFDIPFFSRSVFHLKSIFYDGIAAQLYVDRRGGPEQKQYGFDTLNKIRAYKAMARASKKTSNEMYITEVNWPLNGMKNWAPAENFLIDESLQSSYLVRY
;
A
#
# COMPACT_ATOMS: atom_id res chain seq x y z
N THR A 1 16.98 -17.74 2.16
CA THR A 1 16.66 -17.40 3.57
C THR A 1 17.91 -17.21 4.42
N LEU A 2 18.93 -18.08 4.36
CA LEU A 2 20.19 -17.89 5.09
C LEU A 2 20.89 -16.58 4.67
N TYR A 3 20.92 -16.29 3.37
CA TYR A 3 21.43 -15.04 2.82
C TYR A 3 20.72 -13.81 3.43
N ALA A 4 19.39 -13.86 3.53
CA ALA A 4 18.61 -12.77 4.15
C ALA A 4 18.99 -12.54 5.62
N CYS A 5 19.22 -13.61 6.38
CA CYS A 5 19.60 -13.53 7.80
C CYS A 5 20.98 -12.90 8.03
N VAL A 6 21.87 -12.95 7.03
CA VAL A 6 23.24 -12.40 7.15
C VAL A 6 23.31 -11.00 6.54
N VAL A 7 22.75 -10.82 5.34
CA VAL A 7 22.94 -9.59 4.56
C VAL A 7 22.00 -8.47 5.00
N ALA A 8 20.76 -8.78 5.36
CA ALA A 8 19.83 -7.75 5.83
C ALA A 8 20.28 -7.07 7.14
N PRO A 9 20.76 -7.77 8.18
CA PRO A 9 21.35 -7.12 9.35
C PRO A 9 22.53 -6.21 9.03
N TYR A 10 23.39 -6.60 8.09
CA TYR A 10 24.49 -5.73 7.65
C TYR A 10 23.97 -4.39 7.12
N PHE A 11 22.99 -4.40 6.20
CA PHE A 11 22.40 -3.15 5.70
C PHE A 11 21.65 -2.38 6.78
N PHE A 12 20.97 -3.07 7.69
CA PHE A 12 20.27 -2.44 8.80
C PHE A 12 21.21 -1.63 9.71
N LEU A 13 22.39 -2.17 10.01
CA LEU A 13 23.38 -1.49 10.82
C LEU A 13 24.09 -0.37 10.05
N ARG A 14 24.48 -0.65 8.82
CA ARG A 14 25.20 0.30 7.97
C ARG A 14 24.37 1.55 7.63
N ASP A 15 23.11 1.38 7.33
CA ASP A 15 22.25 2.47 6.85
C ASP A 15 21.66 3.31 8.00
N LYS A 16 22.16 3.14 9.23
CA LYS A 16 21.66 3.88 10.40
C LYS A 16 21.80 5.39 10.22
N GLU A 17 22.90 5.87 9.70
CA GLU A 17 23.19 7.29 9.54
C GLU A 17 22.46 7.95 8.35
N SER A 18 22.11 7.16 7.32
CA SER A 18 21.40 7.70 6.14
C SER A 18 19.91 7.92 6.35
N PHE A 19 19.37 7.42 7.46
CA PHE A 19 17.93 7.44 7.76
C PHE A 19 17.45 8.68 8.52
N GLU A 20 18.36 9.51 8.97
CA GLU A 20 18.05 10.81 9.59
C GLU A 20 17.62 11.87 8.56
N LYS A 21 17.61 11.49 7.28
CA LYS A 21 17.13 12.35 6.21
C LYS A 21 15.60 12.28 6.09
N LYS A 22 15.00 13.47 6.07
CA LYS A 22 13.62 13.84 5.80
C LYS A 22 12.75 12.77 5.13
N ILE A 23 11.55 12.58 5.65
CA ILE A 23 10.44 12.00 4.89
C ILE A 23 10.22 12.90 3.67
N ASP A 24 10.39 12.34 2.47
CA ASP A 24 10.38 13.13 1.24
C ASP A 24 8.98 13.62 0.89
N SER A 25 7.92 12.90 1.32
CA SER A 25 6.54 13.27 1.03
C SER A 25 5.55 12.67 2.02
N PHE A 26 4.47 13.40 2.26
CA PHE A 26 3.29 12.98 3.00
C PHE A 26 2.09 12.91 2.05
N GLY A 27 1.17 11.96 2.26
CA GLY A 27 0.03 11.76 1.38
C GLY A 27 -1.22 11.31 2.11
N LEU A 28 -2.34 11.37 1.40
CA LEU A 28 -3.64 10.87 1.85
C LEU A 28 -4.02 9.59 1.10
N CYS A 29 -4.55 8.62 1.84
CA CYS A 29 -5.21 7.46 1.26
C CYS A 29 -6.72 7.70 1.24
N VAL A 30 -7.31 7.73 0.06
CA VAL A 30 -8.73 8.01 -0.14
C VAL A 30 -9.48 6.81 -0.70
N ASN A 31 -10.74 6.66 -0.26
CA ASN A 31 -11.70 5.73 -0.83
C ASN A 31 -12.84 6.55 -1.45
N ILE A 32 -13.12 6.29 -2.71
CA ILE A 32 -14.19 6.95 -3.44
C ILE A 32 -15.50 6.25 -3.09
N ASP A 33 -16.50 7.07 -2.86
CA ASP A 33 -17.94 6.73 -2.84
C ASP A 33 -18.28 5.29 -2.41
N ARG A 34 -17.98 4.97 -1.16
CA ARG A 34 -18.57 3.82 -0.49
C ARG A 34 -19.47 4.34 0.61
N PRO A 35 -20.80 4.20 0.50
CA PRO A 35 -21.67 4.44 1.63
C PRO A 35 -21.29 3.44 2.72
N ILE A 36 -20.65 3.92 3.76
CA ILE A 36 -20.52 3.21 5.01
C ILE A 36 -21.92 3.28 5.63
N GLU A 37 -22.53 2.14 5.90
CA GLU A 37 -23.93 2.02 6.36
C GLU A 37 -24.30 2.90 7.57
N SER A 38 -23.36 3.56 8.19
CA SER A 38 -23.56 4.43 9.37
C SER A 38 -23.06 5.87 9.19
N GLN A 39 -22.47 6.24 8.05
CA GLN A 39 -21.93 7.57 7.81
C GLN A 39 -22.53 8.22 6.57
N LYS A 40 -22.75 9.53 6.63
CA LYS A 40 -23.10 10.35 5.49
C LYS A 40 -22.04 10.13 4.41
N SER A 41 -22.42 9.66 3.23
CA SER A 41 -21.49 9.54 2.10
C SER A 41 -20.97 10.91 1.74
N ILE A 42 -19.65 11.04 1.63
CA ILE A 42 -19.00 12.26 1.14
C ILE A 42 -18.94 12.11 -0.38
N SER A 43 -19.46 13.09 -1.11
CA SER A 43 -19.38 13.10 -2.56
C SER A 43 -17.93 13.26 -3.05
N ASN A 44 -17.65 12.84 -4.29
CA ASN A 44 -16.33 13.03 -4.88
C ASN A 44 -15.93 14.52 -4.94
N ILE A 45 -16.89 15.42 -5.14
CA ILE A 45 -16.65 16.88 -5.15
C ILE A 45 -16.18 17.35 -3.76
N GLU A 46 -16.89 16.95 -2.72
CA GLU A 46 -16.52 17.29 -1.33
C GLU A 46 -15.15 16.69 -0.97
N LEU A 47 -14.87 15.47 -1.41
CA LEU A 47 -13.57 14.81 -1.14
C LEU A 47 -12.43 15.56 -1.83
N ILE A 48 -12.60 16.02 -3.07
CA ILE A 48 -11.61 16.83 -3.78
C ILE A 48 -11.42 18.17 -3.06
N ALA A 49 -12.50 18.84 -2.68
CA ALA A 49 -12.41 20.11 -1.94
C ALA A 49 -11.64 19.96 -0.62
N MET A 50 -11.83 18.85 0.11
CA MET A 50 -11.07 18.54 1.32
C MET A 50 -9.57 18.30 1.02
N ILE A 51 -9.25 17.61 -0.06
CA ILE A 51 -7.86 17.38 -0.50
C ILE A 51 -7.17 18.72 -0.79
N ASP A 52 -7.83 19.61 -1.48
CA ASP A 52 -7.31 20.92 -1.84
C ASP A 52 -7.16 21.83 -0.62
N GLU A 53 -8.13 21.82 0.29
CA GLU A 53 -8.05 22.55 1.57
C GLU A 53 -6.84 22.11 2.41
N LEU A 54 -6.57 20.80 2.45
CA LEU A 54 -5.42 20.23 3.15
C LEU A 54 -4.09 20.47 2.43
N SER A 55 -4.12 20.97 1.19
CA SER A 55 -2.93 21.24 0.37
C SER A 55 -1.99 20.02 0.26
N VAL A 56 -2.55 18.82 0.17
CA VAL A 56 -1.77 17.58 0.04
C VAL A 56 -1.56 17.25 -1.43
N GLU A 57 -0.31 16.99 -1.81
CA GLU A 57 0.07 16.71 -3.19
C GLU A 57 0.02 15.21 -3.52
N ASN A 58 0.31 14.33 -2.56
CA ASN A 58 0.39 12.88 -2.80
C ASN A 58 -0.91 12.20 -2.39
N ILE A 59 -1.58 11.57 -3.35
CA ILE A 59 -2.88 10.93 -3.11
C ILE A 59 -2.82 9.47 -3.51
N LEU A 60 -3.15 8.58 -2.58
CA LEU A 60 -3.38 7.18 -2.88
C LEU A 60 -4.87 6.93 -3.08
N VAL A 61 -5.25 6.50 -4.28
CA VAL A 61 -6.63 6.13 -4.62
C VAL A 61 -6.75 4.61 -4.73
N ARG A 62 -7.75 4.02 -4.06
CA ARG A 62 -8.01 2.58 -4.13
C ARG A 62 -9.00 2.25 -5.22
N ILE A 63 -8.66 1.27 -6.07
CA ILE A 63 -9.55 0.68 -7.09
C ILE A 63 -9.78 -0.79 -6.74
N PRO A 64 -10.95 -1.15 -6.19
CA PRO A 64 -11.30 -2.55 -5.97
C PRO A 64 -11.65 -3.25 -7.29
N LEU A 65 -10.98 -4.34 -7.61
CA LEU A 65 -11.32 -5.13 -8.79
C LEU A 65 -12.73 -5.75 -8.68
N ALA A 66 -13.22 -6.00 -7.47
CA ALA A 66 -14.59 -6.45 -7.25
C ALA A 66 -15.65 -5.43 -7.69
N ASP A 67 -15.31 -4.14 -7.69
CA ASP A 67 -16.21 -3.04 -8.01
C ASP A 67 -15.97 -2.48 -9.43
N PHE A 68 -15.56 -3.33 -10.34
CA PHE A 68 -15.18 -2.92 -11.69
C PHE A 68 -16.35 -2.35 -12.51
N GLU A 69 -17.58 -2.62 -12.14
CA GLU A 69 -18.76 -2.04 -12.78
C GLU A 69 -18.80 -0.52 -12.60
N ASN A 70 -18.22 -0.01 -11.52
CA ASN A 70 -18.09 1.42 -11.22
C ASN A 70 -16.74 2.01 -11.63
N ILE A 71 -15.95 1.33 -12.47
CA ILE A 71 -14.57 1.71 -12.80
C ILE A 71 -14.45 3.13 -13.38
N GLU A 72 -15.43 3.57 -14.18
CA GLU A 72 -15.41 4.90 -14.78
C GLU A 72 -15.53 6.01 -13.72
N ASN A 73 -16.21 5.77 -12.59
CA ASN A 73 -16.26 6.71 -11.47
C ASN A 73 -14.88 6.87 -10.81
N TYR A 74 -14.14 5.76 -10.63
CA TYR A 74 -12.76 5.81 -10.11
C TYR A 74 -11.84 6.56 -11.06
N ILE A 75 -11.93 6.28 -12.35
CA ILE A 75 -11.11 6.95 -13.37
C ILE A 75 -11.40 8.44 -13.42
N SER A 76 -12.67 8.82 -13.50
CA SER A 76 -13.10 10.22 -13.51
C SER A 76 -12.65 10.98 -12.25
N PHE A 77 -12.64 10.35 -11.09
CA PHE A 77 -12.11 10.96 -9.88
C PHE A 77 -10.59 11.17 -9.97
N ILE A 78 -9.84 10.17 -10.44
CA ILE A 78 -8.39 10.26 -10.61
C ILE A 78 -8.01 11.33 -11.65
N GLU A 79 -8.77 11.45 -12.73
CA GLU A 79 -8.57 12.49 -13.75
C GLU A 79 -8.70 13.91 -13.19
N GLN A 80 -9.55 14.11 -12.17
CA GLN A 80 -9.68 15.40 -11.49
C GLN A 80 -8.48 15.70 -10.56
N LEU A 81 -7.66 14.69 -10.24
CA LEU A 81 -6.45 14.84 -9.45
C LEU A 81 -5.18 14.92 -10.32
N LYS A 82 -5.29 15.20 -11.61
CA LYS A 82 -4.17 15.19 -12.58
C LYS A 82 -2.99 16.11 -12.22
N ASP A 83 -3.22 17.12 -11.39
CA ASP A 83 -2.21 18.06 -10.91
C ASP A 83 -1.55 17.58 -9.59
N LYS A 84 -1.92 16.40 -9.11
CA LYS A 84 -1.42 15.74 -7.91
C LYS A 84 -0.58 14.52 -8.26
N ASP A 85 0.28 14.09 -7.35
CA ASP A 85 1.00 12.82 -7.46
C ASP A 85 0.10 11.65 -7.04
N VAL A 86 -0.49 10.98 -8.02
CA VAL A 86 -1.45 9.91 -7.76
C VAL A 86 -0.79 8.55 -7.77
N LEU A 87 -0.96 7.82 -6.66
CA LEU A 87 -0.66 6.38 -6.53
C LEU A 87 -1.97 5.60 -6.55
N VAL A 88 -2.11 4.66 -7.46
CA VAL A 88 -3.29 3.80 -7.55
C VAL A 88 -3.04 2.47 -6.83
N CYS A 89 -3.87 2.17 -5.82
CA CYS A 89 -3.84 0.87 -5.14
C CYS A 89 -4.91 -0.04 -5.71
N VAL A 90 -4.51 -1.06 -6.47
CA VAL A 90 -5.40 -2.07 -7.01
C VAL A 90 -5.70 -3.11 -5.94
N LEU A 91 -6.95 -3.15 -5.48
CA LEU A 91 -7.41 -4.11 -4.48
C LEU A 91 -7.90 -5.39 -5.15
N GLN A 92 -7.35 -6.50 -4.71
CA GLN A 92 -7.76 -7.84 -5.14
C GLN A 92 -8.97 -8.35 -4.36
N ASP A 93 -9.63 -9.31 -4.97
CA ASP A 93 -10.58 -10.23 -4.33
C ASP A 93 -10.29 -11.67 -4.75
N ARG A 94 -11.00 -12.64 -4.19
CA ARG A 94 -10.72 -14.06 -4.45
C ARG A 94 -10.94 -14.46 -5.90
N GLN A 95 -11.93 -13.90 -6.57
CA GLN A 95 -12.21 -14.19 -7.98
C GLN A 95 -11.02 -13.77 -8.86
N HIS A 96 -10.49 -12.57 -8.65
CA HIS A 96 -9.36 -12.05 -9.43
C HIS A 96 -8.04 -12.74 -9.12
N VAL A 97 -7.84 -13.22 -7.91
CA VAL A 97 -6.66 -14.03 -7.58
C VAL A 97 -6.67 -15.36 -8.34
N ILE A 98 -7.84 -15.96 -8.56
CA ILE A 98 -8.00 -17.25 -9.24
C ILE A 98 -8.06 -17.06 -10.75
N ASP A 99 -8.91 -16.16 -11.23
CA ASP A 99 -9.11 -15.91 -12.66
C ASP A 99 -8.08 -14.93 -13.23
N LYS A 100 -6.98 -15.49 -13.72
CA LYS A 100 -5.88 -14.71 -14.31
C LYS A 100 -6.28 -13.97 -15.59
N HIS A 101 -7.21 -14.50 -16.36
CA HIS A 101 -7.66 -13.85 -17.59
C HIS A 101 -8.50 -12.61 -17.27
N LEU A 102 -9.44 -12.73 -16.36
CA LEU A 102 -10.24 -11.61 -15.87
C LEU A 102 -9.34 -10.52 -15.29
N THR A 103 -8.40 -10.90 -14.44
CA THR A 103 -7.44 -9.97 -13.83
C THR A 103 -6.60 -9.25 -14.87
N LYS A 104 -6.07 -9.97 -15.85
CA LYS A 104 -5.32 -9.37 -16.96
C LYS A 104 -6.15 -8.33 -17.72
N LYS A 105 -7.39 -8.67 -18.06
CA LYS A 105 -8.31 -7.79 -18.79
C LYS A 105 -8.57 -6.49 -18.00
N ARG A 106 -8.85 -6.60 -16.69
CA ARG A 106 -9.15 -5.45 -15.84
C ARG A 106 -7.92 -4.58 -15.57
N LEU A 107 -6.76 -5.17 -15.32
CA LEU A 107 -5.50 -4.43 -15.18
C LEU A 107 -5.08 -3.73 -16.47
N ASP A 108 -5.21 -4.39 -17.62
CA ASP A 108 -4.92 -3.79 -18.94
C ASP A 108 -5.80 -2.55 -19.18
N PHE A 109 -7.09 -2.64 -18.83
CA PHE A 109 -8.01 -1.52 -18.91
C PHE A 109 -7.60 -0.36 -17.98
N ILE A 110 -7.35 -0.65 -16.69
CA ILE A 110 -6.96 0.37 -15.70
C ILE A 110 -5.67 1.08 -16.13
N PHE A 111 -4.65 0.31 -16.53
CA PHE A 111 -3.39 0.90 -16.95
C PHE A 111 -3.55 1.74 -18.22
N SER A 112 -4.35 1.28 -19.19
CA SER A 112 -4.61 2.04 -20.43
C SER A 112 -5.33 3.35 -20.17
N LYS A 113 -6.30 3.37 -19.25
CA LYS A 113 -7.07 4.57 -18.92
C LYS A 113 -6.29 5.60 -18.11
N LEU A 114 -5.38 5.12 -17.27
CA LEU A 114 -4.62 5.98 -16.37
C LEU A 114 -3.20 6.29 -16.86
N GLU A 115 -2.83 5.83 -18.07
CA GLU A 115 -1.53 6.14 -18.68
C GLU A 115 -1.35 7.66 -18.84
N GLY A 116 -0.27 8.20 -18.29
CA GLY A 116 0.00 9.64 -18.29
C GLY A 116 -0.71 10.45 -17.21
N ILE A 117 -1.58 9.81 -16.39
CA ILE A 117 -2.25 10.43 -15.24
C ILE A 117 -1.68 9.88 -13.94
N ALA A 118 -1.59 8.56 -13.82
CA ALA A 118 -0.96 7.89 -12.67
C ALA A 118 0.18 7.00 -13.15
N GLU A 119 1.35 7.18 -12.57
CA GLU A 119 2.54 6.40 -12.94
C GLU A 119 2.87 5.29 -11.94
N VAL A 120 2.33 5.34 -10.72
CA VAL A 120 2.65 4.41 -9.64
C VAL A 120 1.43 3.57 -9.27
N PHE A 121 1.59 2.25 -9.34
CA PHE A 121 0.53 1.30 -9.03
C PHE A 121 0.98 0.32 -7.95
N GLN A 122 0.28 0.30 -6.83
CA GLN A 122 0.39 -0.75 -5.82
C GLN A 122 -0.48 -1.93 -6.25
N ILE A 123 0.13 -3.10 -6.46
CA ILE A 123 -0.55 -4.30 -6.94
C ILE A 123 -0.86 -5.23 -5.78
N GLY A 124 -2.11 -5.24 -5.37
CA GLY A 124 -2.59 -5.96 -4.20
C GLY A 124 -2.44 -5.17 -2.90
N ASN A 125 -3.12 -5.64 -1.86
CA ASN A 125 -3.21 -4.99 -0.56
C ASN A 125 -3.22 -6.02 0.57
N SER A 126 -2.51 -5.78 1.68
CA SER A 126 -2.49 -6.65 2.87
C SER A 126 -2.26 -8.14 2.54
N ILE A 127 -1.29 -8.42 1.67
CA ILE A 127 -1.08 -9.76 1.06
C ILE A 127 -0.78 -10.87 2.08
N ASN A 128 -0.38 -10.52 3.29
CA ASN A 128 -0.13 -11.44 4.40
C ASN A 128 -1.38 -11.75 5.25
N ARG A 129 -2.57 -11.27 4.83
CA ARG A 129 -3.83 -11.53 5.52
C ARG A 129 -4.80 -12.29 4.63
N LYS A 130 -5.15 -13.54 5.00
CA LYS A 130 -6.05 -14.41 4.22
C LYS A 130 -7.42 -13.77 3.90
N LYS A 131 -7.93 -12.92 4.80
CA LYS A 131 -9.18 -12.17 4.57
C LYS A 131 -9.11 -11.24 3.35
N TRP A 132 -7.90 -10.91 2.88
CA TRP A 132 -7.66 -10.12 1.69
C TRP A 132 -7.35 -11.00 0.47
N ALA A 133 -7.92 -12.20 0.42
CA ALA A 133 -8.01 -13.12 -0.71
C ALA A 133 -6.77 -13.95 -1.04
N PHE A 134 -5.56 -13.58 -0.64
CA PHE A 134 -4.39 -14.42 -0.85
C PHE A 134 -4.26 -15.49 0.22
N LEU A 135 -4.18 -16.75 -0.18
CA LEU A 135 -3.96 -17.88 0.73
C LEU A 135 -2.47 -18.22 0.87
N SER A 136 -1.66 -17.80 -0.09
CA SER A 136 -0.21 -18.00 -0.08
C SER A 136 0.53 -16.87 -0.79
N VAL A 137 1.83 -16.74 -0.53
CA VAL A 137 2.69 -15.80 -1.25
C VAL A 137 2.84 -16.17 -2.73
N ASP A 138 2.71 -17.45 -3.10
CA ASP A 138 2.77 -17.88 -4.51
C ASP A 138 1.55 -17.42 -5.32
N GLU A 139 0.37 -17.37 -4.70
CA GLU A 139 -0.80 -16.74 -5.34
C GLU A 139 -0.55 -15.26 -5.59
N TYR A 140 0.02 -14.56 -4.62
CA TYR A 140 0.41 -13.16 -4.81
C TYR A 140 1.43 -13.00 -5.95
N PHE A 141 2.45 -13.81 -6.01
CA PHE A 141 3.41 -13.75 -7.12
C PHE A 141 2.76 -13.98 -8.48
N SER A 142 1.80 -14.90 -8.55
CA SER A 142 1.06 -15.18 -9.77
C SER A 142 0.19 -13.99 -10.19
N PHE A 143 -0.45 -13.34 -9.23
CA PHE A 143 -1.25 -12.13 -9.43
C PHE A 143 -0.37 -10.94 -9.86
N PHE A 144 0.71 -10.67 -9.13
CA PHE A 144 1.65 -9.59 -9.45
C PHE A 144 2.29 -9.77 -10.83
N LYS A 145 2.59 -11.02 -11.20
CA LYS A 145 3.19 -11.32 -12.52
C LYS A 145 2.32 -10.86 -13.67
N ILE A 146 1.00 -10.87 -13.54
CA ILE A 146 0.09 -10.36 -14.59
C ILE A 146 0.34 -8.88 -14.83
N ALA A 147 0.39 -8.08 -13.77
CA ALA A 147 0.70 -6.66 -13.85
C ALA A 147 2.11 -6.42 -14.40
N TYR A 148 3.08 -7.20 -13.93
CA TYR A 148 4.48 -7.11 -14.38
C TYR A 148 4.63 -7.39 -15.88
N ASP A 149 3.93 -8.40 -16.41
CA ASP A 149 3.94 -8.72 -17.83
C ASP A 149 3.25 -7.64 -18.67
N LEU A 150 2.16 -7.06 -18.17
CA LEU A 150 1.50 -5.91 -18.81
C LEU A 150 2.43 -4.69 -18.86
N LYS A 151 3.06 -4.35 -17.74
CA LYS A 151 4.06 -3.28 -17.69
C LYS A 151 5.14 -3.50 -18.74
N LYS A 152 5.77 -4.67 -18.72
CA LYS A 152 6.89 -4.98 -19.60
C LYS A 152 6.53 -4.90 -21.08
N ASN A 153 5.32 -5.31 -21.46
CA ASN A 153 4.94 -5.44 -22.85
C ASN A 153 4.18 -4.22 -23.41
N LYS A 154 3.46 -3.47 -22.56
CA LYS A 154 2.58 -2.40 -23.01
C LYS A 154 2.81 -1.06 -22.31
N PHE A 155 3.13 -1.07 -21.00
CA PHE A 155 3.15 0.13 -20.16
C PHE A 155 4.52 0.32 -19.47
N PRO A 156 5.64 0.48 -20.23
CA PRO A 156 6.98 0.46 -19.64
C PRO A 156 7.27 1.61 -18.69
N LYS A 157 6.49 2.68 -18.73
CA LYS A 157 6.69 3.87 -17.90
C LYS A 157 6.12 3.74 -16.49
N ILE A 158 5.11 2.86 -16.27
CA ILE A 158 4.52 2.72 -14.95
C ILE A 158 5.47 2.04 -13.96
N LYS A 159 5.35 2.42 -12.70
CA LYS A 159 6.03 1.77 -11.57
C LYS A 159 5.06 0.83 -10.85
N LEU A 160 5.50 -0.38 -10.55
CA LEU A 160 4.72 -1.37 -9.82
C LEU A 160 5.31 -1.57 -8.42
N LEU A 161 4.54 -1.22 -7.40
CA LEU A 161 4.90 -1.46 -6.02
C LEU A 161 4.45 -2.85 -5.59
N GLY A 162 5.37 -3.56 -4.95
CA GLY A 162 5.16 -4.93 -4.49
C GLY A 162 5.38 -5.10 -3.00
N SER A 163 5.29 -6.34 -2.55
CA SER A 163 5.24 -6.79 -1.17
C SER A 163 3.92 -6.43 -0.46
N ASN A 164 3.51 -5.19 -0.37
CA ASN A 164 2.19 -4.68 0.08
C ASN A 164 1.65 -5.37 1.35
N ILE A 165 2.52 -5.65 2.31
CA ILE A 165 2.14 -6.30 3.57
C ILE A 165 1.54 -5.30 4.56
N ILE A 166 0.70 -5.81 5.46
CA ILE A 166 0.18 -5.05 6.60
C ILE A 166 0.91 -5.43 7.88
N ASP A 167 1.10 -4.46 8.77
CA ASP A 167 1.80 -4.57 10.04
C ASP A 167 3.29 -4.93 9.87
N PHE A 168 3.99 -5.13 10.98
CA PHE A 168 5.40 -5.51 10.96
C PHE A 168 5.56 -7.03 10.99
N ASP A 169 5.53 -7.63 9.79
CA ASP A 169 5.58 -9.09 9.57
C ASP A 169 6.86 -9.46 8.80
N ILE A 170 7.98 -9.54 9.51
CA ILE A 170 9.30 -9.87 8.95
C ILE A 170 9.29 -11.22 8.19
N PRO A 171 8.72 -12.32 8.73
CA PRO A 171 8.70 -13.60 8.04
C PRO A 171 7.97 -13.58 6.70
N PHE A 172 6.84 -12.88 6.61
CA PHE A 172 6.11 -12.79 5.36
C PHE A 172 6.80 -11.83 4.38
N PHE A 173 7.27 -10.68 4.87
CA PHE A 173 8.03 -9.73 4.06
C PHE A 173 9.26 -10.39 3.44
N SER A 174 10.03 -11.14 4.25
CA SER A 174 11.19 -11.88 3.76
C SER A 174 10.82 -12.81 2.60
N ARG A 175 9.75 -13.61 2.73
CA ARG A 175 9.29 -14.50 1.67
C ARG A 175 8.85 -13.74 0.42
N SER A 176 8.27 -12.55 0.57
CA SER A 176 7.79 -11.74 -0.55
C SER A 176 8.91 -11.04 -1.33
N VAL A 177 10.07 -10.77 -0.71
CA VAL A 177 11.19 -10.10 -1.37
C VAL A 177 12.36 -11.02 -1.72
N PHE A 178 12.57 -12.15 -1.02
CA PHE A 178 13.62 -13.13 -1.34
C PHE A 178 13.06 -14.33 -2.13
N HIS A 179 12.61 -14.08 -3.35
CA HIS A 179 12.02 -15.09 -4.23
C HIS A 179 12.87 -15.33 -5.48
N LEU A 180 12.63 -16.47 -6.13
CA LEU A 180 13.29 -16.84 -7.39
C LEU A 180 12.41 -16.57 -8.63
N LYS A 181 11.24 -15.96 -8.46
CA LYS A 181 10.33 -15.65 -9.57
C LYS A 181 10.92 -14.56 -10.48
N SER A 182 10.53 -14.59 -11.77
CA SER A 182 10.94 -13.61 -12.78
C SER A 182 10.11 -12.33 -12.73
N ILE A 183 9.96 -11.75 -11.55
CA ILE A 183 9.32 -10.46 -11.29
C ILE A 183 10.28 -9.55 -10.54
N PHE A 184 10.07 -8.25 -10.66
CA PHE A 184 10.80 -7.20 -9.97
C PHE A 184 9.83 -6.13 -9.52
N TYR A 185 10.01 -5.61 -8.31
CA TYR A 185 9.24 -4.49 -7.77
C TYR A 185 9.98 -3.18 -8.02
N ASP A 186 9.34 -2.20 -8.63
CA ASP A 186 9.93 -0.85 -8.81
C ASP A 186 10.01 -0.07 -7.49
N GLY A 187 9.34 -0.56 -6.46
CA GLY A 187 9.41 -0.14 -5.08
C GLY A 187 8.68 -1.13 -4.20
N ILE A 188 8.89 -1.06 -2.90
CA ILE A 188 8.12 -1.82 -1.93
C ILE A 188 7.09 -0.94 -1.25
N ALA A 189 5.92 -1.50 -0.99
CA ALA A 189 4.89 -0.84 -0.20
C ALA A 189 4.60 -1.65 1.07
N ALA A 190 4.27 -0.94 2.14
CA ALA A 190 3.83 -1.52 3.40
C ALA A 190 2.74 -0.66 4.04
N GLN A 191 1.79 -1.32 4.66
CA GLN A 191 0.80 -0.71 5.54
C GLN A 191 1.32 -0.81 6.97
N LEU A 192 2.12 0.16 7.38
CA LEU A 192 2.92 0.05 8.59
C LEU A 192 2.20 0.65 9.79
N TYR A 193 1.25 -0.09 10.30
CA TYR A 193 0.54 0.29 11.51
C TYR A 193 1.40 0.15 12.77
N VAL A 194 1.12 0.99 13.75
CA VAL A 194 1.66 0.84 15.09
C VAL A 194 1.12 -0.44 15.73
N ASP A 195 1.94 -1.12 16.52
CA ASP A 195 1.55 -2.37 17.18
C ASP A 195 0.29 -2.15 18.03
N ARG A 196 -0.68 -3.06 17.86
CA ARG A 196 -1.99 -2.99 18.55
C ARG A 196 -2.70 -1.64 18.43
N ARG A 197 -2.39 -0.85 17.41
CA ARG A 197 -2.92 0.52 17.23
C ARG A 197 -2.69 1.42 18.44
N GLY A 198 -1.60 1.19 19.19
CA GLY A 198 -1.18 2.03 20.28
C GLY A 198 -0.59 3.37 19.83
N GLY A 199 -0.06 4.16 20.76
CA GLY A 199 0.61 5.43 20.44
C GLY A 199 1.78 5.26 19.46
N PRO A 200 2.13 6.30 18.69
CA PRO A 200 3.17 6.23 17.65
C PRO A 200 4.53 5.71 18.14
N GLU A 201 4.84 5.94 19.39
CA GLU A 201 6.10 5.54 20.02
C GLU A 201 6.13 4.07 20.45
N GLN A 202 5.01 3.36 20.35
CA GLN A 202 4.93 1.96 20.78
C GLN A 202 5.80 1.06 19.93
N LYS A 203 6.64 0.30 20.61
CA LYS A 203 7.57 -0.64 19.97
C LYS A 203 6.94 -2.02 19.81
N GLN A 204 7.28 -2.67 18.71
CA GLN A 204 6.96 -4.07 18.44
C GLN A 204 8.27 -4.85 18.32
N TYR A 205 8.47 -5.87 19.17
CA TYR A 205 9.74 -6.63 19.23
C TYR A 205 10.98 -5.74 19.39
N GLY A 206 10.85 -4.61 20.10
CA GLY A 206 11.92 -3.63 20.27
C GLY A 206 12.10 -2.62 19.12
N PHE A 207 11.37 -2.77 18.04
CA PHE A 207 11.40 -1.86 16.88
C PHE A 207 10.33 -0.76 17.02
N ASP A 208 10.75 0.49 17.02
CA ASP A 208 9.89 1.64 16.77
C ASP A 208 9.59 1.77 15.26
N THR A 209 8.76 2.73 14.87
CA THR A 209 8.35 2.94 13.47
C THR A 209 9.56 3.13 12.54
N LEU A 210 10.51 3.98 12.88
CA LEU A 210 11.70 4.21 12.06
C LEU A 210 12.55 2.95 11.90
N ASN A 211 12.74 2.19 12.98
CA ASN A 211 13.50 0.95 12.91
C ASN A 211 12.75 -0.14 12.13
N LYS A 212 11.41 -0.17 12.14
CA LYS A 212 10.62 -1.06 11.27
C LYS A 212 10.85 -0.73 9.79
N ILE A 213 10.79 0.55 9.43
CA ILE A 213 11.06 1.03 8.06
C ILE A 213 12.49 0.66 7.64
N ARG A 214 13.48 0.92 8.49
CA ARG A 214 14.89 0.55 8.24
C ARG A 214 15.06 -0.95 8.01
N ALA A 215 14.40 -1.78 8.82
CA ALA A 215 14.44 -3.23 8.66
C ALA A 215 13.90 -3.67 7.29
N TYR A 216 12.77 -3.13 6.86
CA TYR A 216 12.20 -3.42 5.54
C TYR A 216 13.09 -2.93 4.40
N LYS A 217 13.62 -1.70 4.47
CA LYS A 217 14.57 -1.19 3.46
C LYS A 217 15.85 -2.03 3.39
N ALA A 218 16.40 -2.44 4.53
CA ALA A 218 17.58 -3.29 4.58
C ALA A 218 17.33 -4.65 3.89
N MET A 219 16.17 -5.25 4.13
CA MET A 219 15.78 -6.52 3.49
C MET A 219 15.52 -6.33 1.98
N ALA A 220 14.84 -5.27 1.59
CA ALA A 220 14.61 -4.93 0.18
C ALA A 220 15.95 -4.77 -0.56
N ARG A 221 16.87 -4.02 0.02
CA ARG A 221 18.22 -3.80 -0.54
C ARG A 221 19.02 -5.09 -0.68
N ALA A 222 18.89 -5.99 0.29
CA ALA A 222 19.54 -7.29 0.26
C ALA A 222 18.94 -8.22 -0.80
N SER A 223 17.67 -8.08 -1.16
CA SER A 223 16.94 -9.04 -1.99
C SER A 223 17.31 -9.02 -3.47
N LYS A 224 17.74 -7.90 -4.02
CA LYS A 224 17.97 -7.68 -5.46
C LYS A 224 16.71 -7.88 -6.34
N LYS A 225 15.53 -7.96 -5.74
CA LYS A 225 14.22 -8.14 -6.42
C LYS A 225 13.35 -6.90 -6.37
N THR A 226 13.89 -5.83 -5.83
CA THR A 226 13.21 -4.53 -5.75
C THR A 226 14.23 -3.40 -5.86
N SER A 227 13.76 -2.22 -6.24
CA SER A 227 14.50 -0.97 -6.03
C SER A 227 14.61 -0.66 -4.53
N ASN A 228 15.35 0.39 -4.20
CA ASN A 228 15.47 0.85 -2.82
C ASN A 228 14.34 1.81 -2.40
N GLU A 229 13.37 2.08 -3.29
CA GLU A 229 12.21 2.91 -2.97
C GLU A 229 11.27 2.17 -2.02
N MET A 230 10.77 2.90 -1.01
CA MET A 230 9.80 2.36 -0.07
C MET A 230 8.68 3.37 0.17
N TYR A 231 7.46 2.85 0.17
CA TYR A 231 6.23 3.58 0.38
C TYR A 231 5.50 3.04 1.61
N ILE A 232 5.17 3.90 2.55
CA ILE A 232 4.19 3.58 3.59
C ILE A 232 2.83 4.03 3.06
N THR A 233 2.07 3.09 2.56
CA THR A 233 0.85 3.36 1.81
C THR A 233 -0.40 3.39 2.65
N GLU A 234 -0.30 3.01 3.92
CA GLU A 234 -1.41 3.09 4.85
C GLU A 234 -0.92 3.09 6.30
N VAL A 235 -1.40 4.06 7.04
CA VAL A 235 -1.39 4.09 8.51
C VAL A 235 -2.65 4.82 8.97
N ASN A 236 -3.29 4.31 10.02
CA ASN A 236 -4.47 4.92 10.60
C ASN A 236 -4.74 4.37 12.00
N TRP A 237 -5.52 5.11 12.77
CA TRP A 237 -6.11 4.68 14.02
C TRP A 237 -7.64 4.74 13.88
N PRO A 238 -8.36 3.62 14.10
CA PRO A 238 -9.80 3.58 13.89
C PRO A 238 -10.53 4.40 14.96
N LEU A 239 -11.49 5.20 14.51
CA LEU A 239 -12.32 6.02 15.37
C LEU A 239 -13.45 5.20 16.04
N ASN A 240 -13.94 5.68 17.18
CA ASN A 240 -15.12 5.17 17.84
C ASN A 240 -16.31 5.19 16.87
N GLY A 241 -17.08 4.12 16.84
CA GLY A 241 -18.23 3.96 15.93
C GLY A 241 -17.91 3.25 14.60
N MET A 242 -16.63 3.04 14.26
CA MET A 242 -16.22 2.37 13.01
C MET A 242 -16.03 0.85 13.19
N LYS A 243 -16.91 0.19 13.92
CA LYS A 243 -16.78 -1.23 14.35
C LYS A 243 -16.51 -2.21 13.22
N ASN A 244 -17.16 -2.04 12.07
CA ASN A 244 -17.04 -2.99 10.96
C ASN A 244 -15.66 -2.97 10.27
N TRP A 245 -14.91 -1.90 10.46
CA TRP A 245 -13.61 -1.68 9.81
C TRP A 245 -12.43 -1.71 10.77
N ALA A 246 -12.72 -1.66 12.08
CA ALA A 246 -11.69 -1.72 13.11
C ALA A 246 -11.17 -3.16 13.30
N PRO A 247 -9.87 -3.34 13.59
CA PRO A 247 -9.29 -4.66 13.83
C PRO A 247 -9.81 -5.31 15.12
N ALA A 248 -10.19 -4.52 16.12
CA ALA A 248 -10.83 -4.93 17.36
C ALA A 248 -11.43 -3.71 18.08
N GLU A 249 -12.53 -3.92 18.80
CA GLU A 249 -13.23 -2.85 19.53
C GLU A 249 -12.37 -2.12 20.57
N ASN A 250 -11.38 -2.81 21.15
CA ASN A 250 -10.53 -2.28 22.21
C ASN A 250 -9.45 -1.29 21.73
N PHE A 251 -9.37 -1.01 20.42
CA PHE A 251 -8.37 -0.12 19.84
C PHE A 251 -8.97 1.11 19.16
N LEU A 252 -10.24 1.39 19.46
CA LEU A 252 -10.91 2.58 18.97
C LEU A 252 -10.50 3.79 19.80
N ILE A 253 -10.27 4.92 19.14
CA ILE A 253 -9.89 6.18 19.78
C ILE A 253 -10.85 7.30 19.35
N ASP A 254 -10.83 8.42 20.05
CA ASP A 254 -11.53 9.62 19.60
C ASP A 254 -10.72 10.43 18.58
N GLU A 255 -11.35 11.43 17.97
CA GLU A 255 -10.74 12.26 16.93
C GLU A 255 -9.57 13.08 17.45
N SER A 256 -9.63 13.57 18.69
CA SER A 256 -8.56 14.35 19.31
C SER A 256 -7.30 13.52 19.48
N LEU A 257 -7.45 12.29 19.98
CA LEU A 257 -6.34 11.36 20.13
C LEU A 257 -5.78 10.90 18.79
N GLN A 258 -6.67 10.66 17.79
CA GLN A 258 -6.25 10.33 16.43
C GLN A 258 -5.40 11.45 15.83
N SER A 259 -5.84 12.69 15.92
CA SER A 259 -5.10 13.86 15.42
C SER A 259 -3.72 13.97 16.10
N SER A 260 -3.68 13.81 17.44
CA SER A 260 -2.42 13.79 18.18
C SER A 260 -1.48 12.68 17.75
N TYR A 261 -2.01 11.50 17.42
CA TYR A 261 -1.21 10.37 16.95
C TYR A 261 -0.67 10.59 15.54
N LEU A 262 -1.49 11.15 14.63
CA LEU A 262 -1.07 11.44 13.25
C LEU A 262 0.08 12.46 13.21
N VAL A 263 0.05 13.49 14.06
CA VAL A 263 1.13 14.50 14.12
C VAL A 263 2.45 13.91 14.64
N ARG A 264 2.39 12.88 15.48
CA ARG A 264 3.58 12.27 16.11
C ARG A 264 4.12 11.05 15.34
N TYR A 265 3.34 10.49 14.41
CA TYR A 265 3.75 9.35 13.60
C TYR A 265 4.78 9.74 12.56
#